data_a14005168b8c096c89b662ffa516c56e
#
_entry.id   a14005168b8c096c89b662ffa516c56e
#
_cell.length_a   1.000
_cell.length_b   1.000
_cell.length_c   1.000
_cell.angle_alpha   90.00
_cell.angle_beta   90.00
_cell.angle_gamma   90.00
#
_symmetry.space_group_name_H-M   'P 1'
#
loop_
_entity.id
_entity.type
_entity.pdbx_description
1 polymer ?
#
loop_
_entity_poly.entity_id
_entity_poly.type
_entity_poly.pdbx_seq_one_letter_code
_entity_poly.pdbx_strand_id
1 'polypeptide(L)'
;MGGGIPLLARSTTDFDCGYETGWRYVIKDTPFDISVLKSKRRYEINKGNKNFEVRRIDPLKYINQLFNVERMAFEGWPEKYRPVVKKAEFEKDISKWNKAIVYGGFDRKSNELCGYAYLQEYPKHLEFNVLRVKPESERNGINAAMVSGILEDNKNRIGSNFYINDGARSIRHETAFQSY
;
A
#
# COMPACT_ATOMS: atom_id res chain seq x y z
N MET A 1 -12.91 -11.87 24.72
CA MET A 1 -12.81 -12.70 23.51
C MET A 1 -14.07 -12.48 22.68
N GLY A 2 -13.99 -11.61 21.68
CA GLY A 2 -15.09 -11.41 20.74
C GLY A 2 -14.90 -12.34 19.56
N GLY A 3 -15.38 -13.57 19.66
CA GLY A 3 -15.41 -14.52 18.56
C GLY A 3 -16.56 -14.19 17.63
N GLY A 4 -16.35 -13.28 16.69
CA GLY A 4 -17.27 -13.14 15.57
C GLY A 4 -17.18 -14.37 14.68
N ILE A 5 -18.33 -14.94 14.30
CA ILE A 5 -18.37 -16.02 13.31
C ILE A 5 -17.96 -15.38 11.97
N PRO A 6 -16.90 -15.85 11.30
CA PRO A 6 -16.54 -15.31 10.01
C PRO A 6 -17.65 -15.61 9.00
N LEU A 7 -18.20 -14.57 8.39
CA LEU A 7 -19.24 -14.69 7.35
C LEU A 7 -18.67 -15.13 6.00
N LEU A 8 -17.36 -14.95 5.79
CA LEU A 8 -16.66 -15.29 4.56
C LEU A 8 -15.22 -15.67 4.88
N ALA A 9 -14.78 -16.80 4.38
CA ALA A 9 -13.37 -17.18 4.34
C ALA A 9 -12.89 -17.20 2.88
N ARG A 10 -11.74 -16.59 2.61
CA ARG A 10 -11.11 -16.63 1.29
C ARG A 10 -9.83 -17.45 1.40
N SER A 11 -9.75 -18.51 0.62
CA SER A 11 -8.53 -19.30 0.45
C SER A 11 -8.07 -19.25 -1.00
N THR A 12 -6.75 -19.36 -1.20
CA THR A 12 -6.17 -19.54 -2.52
C THR A 12 -5.60 -20.93 -2.58
N THR A 13 -6.03 -21.70 -3.59
CA THR A 13 -5.49 -23.01 -3.94
C THR A 13 -4.94 -22.94 -5.36
N ASP A 14 -4.08 -23.87 -5.71
CA ASP A 14 -3.52 -24.00 -7.06
C ASP A 14 -2.90 -22.69 -7.58
N PHE A 15 -2.07 -22.06 -6.77
CA PHE A 15 -1.48 -20.75 -7.04
C PHE A 15 -0.79 -20.67 -8.41
N ASP A 16 -0.13 -21.73 -8.83
CA ASP A 16 0.54 -21.86 -10.13
C ASP A 16 -0.14 -22.94 -10.97
N CYS A 17 -1.42 -22.73 -11.25
CA CYS A 17 -2.26 -23.74 -11.89
C CYS A 17 -1.99 -23.95 -13.38
N GLY A 18 -1.18 -23.09 -14.02
CA GLY A 18 -0.83 -23.18 -15.43
C GLY A 18 -2.01 -22.93 -16.42
N TYR A 19 -3.17 -22.53 -15.93
CA TYR A 19 -4.33 -22.17 -16.75
C TYR A 19 -4.93 -20.83 -16.33
N GLU A 20 -5.62 -20.16 -17.24
CA GLU A 20 -6.22 -18.86 -17.01
C GLU A 20 -7.43 -18.97 -16.09
N THR A 21 -7.48 -18.12 -15.06
CA THR A 21 -8.58 -18.04 -14.09
C THR A 21 -9.24 -16.66 -14.13
N GLY A 22 -10.35 -16.47 -13.42
CA GLY A 22 -11.00 -15.17 -13.23
C GLY A 22 -10.23 -14.22 -12.31
N TRP A 23 -9.06 -14.62 -11.80
CA TRP A 23 -8.24 -13.87 -10.86
C TRP A 23 -6.77 -13.93 -11.24
N ARG A 24 -6.03 -12.88 -10.90
CA ARG A 24 -4.57 -12.82 -11.03
C ARG A 24 -3.95 -12.24 -9.77
N TYR A 25 -2.74 -12.63 -9.45
CA TYR A 25 -1.93 -11.96 -8.45
C TYR A 25 -1.11 -10.84 -9.09
N VAL A 26 -0.96 -9.74 -8.36
CA VAL A 26 -0.06 -8.65 -8.76
C VAL A 26 1.22 -8.80 -7.96
N ILE A 27 2.28 -9.27 -8.62
CA ILE A 27 3.55 -9.62 -8.00
C ILE A 27 4.66 -8.82 -8.66
N LYS A 28 5.52 -8.21 -7.84
CA LYS A 28 6.78 -7.59 -8.28
C LYS A 28 7.92 -8.48 -7.80
N ASP A 29 8.49 -9.25 -8.71
CA ASP A 29 9.54 -10.25 -8.49
C ASP A 29 10.89 -9.88 -9.13
N THR A 30 10.93 -8.79 -9.86
CA THR A 30 12.15 -8.24 -10.48
C THR A 30 12.56 -6.94 -9.78
N PRO A 31 13.86 -6.63 -9.65
CA PRO A 31 14.32 -5.38 -9.07
C PRO A 31 13.63 -4.16 -9.71
N PHE A 32 13.36 -3.15 -8.89
CA PHE A 32 12.75 -1.91 -9.39
C PHE A 32 13.79 -1.09 -10.17
N ASP A 33 13.43 -0.73 -11.40
CA ASP A 33 14.21 0.17 -12.25
C ASP A 33 13.27 1.16 -12.94
N ILE A 34 13.37 2.42 -12.56
CA ILE A 34 12.57 3.50 -13.15
C ILE A 34 12.85 3.71 -14.64
N SER A 35 14.06 3.37 -15.11
CA SER A 35 14.49 3.61 -16.49
C SER A 35 13.68 2.83 -17.53
N VAL A 36 13.21 1.62 -17.15
CA VAL A 36 12.44 0.74 -18.03
C VAL A 36 10.96 1.11 -18.11
N LEU A 37 10.49 2.00 -17.24
CA LEU A 37 9.09 2.40 -17.20
C LEU A 37 8.73 3.35 -18.36
N LYS A 38 7.46 3.34 -18.77
CA LYS A 38 6.92 4.28 -19.76
C LYS A 38 7.08 5.74 -19.27
N SER A 39 7.29 6.67 -20.20
CA SER A 39 7.54 8.10 -19.91
C SER A 39 6.52 8.73 -18.97
N LYS A 40 5.22 8.44 -19.16
CA LYS A 40 4.15 8.92 -18.29
C LYS A 40 4.37 8.46 -16.84
N ARG A 41 4.72 7.19 -16.64
CA ARG A 41 4.94 6.65 -15.30
C ARG A 41 6.18 7.24 -14.63
N ARG A 42 7.28 7.38 -15.39
CA ARG A 42 8.48 8.08 -14.90
C ARG A 42 8.18 9.51 -14.47
N TYR A 43 7.38 10.24 -15.26
CA TYR A 43 6.96 11.59 -14.90
C TYR A 43 6.16 11.62 -13.58
N GLU A 44 5.20 10.73 -13.40
CA GLU A 44 4.39 10.64 -12.17
C GLU A 44 5.26 10.34 -10.94
N ILE A 45 6.19 9.40 -11.05
CA ILE A 45 7.15 9.06 -9.98
C ILE A 45 8.04 10.27 -9.66
N ASN A 46 8.64 10.88 -10.67
CA ASN A 46 9.52 12.05 -10.47
C ASN A 46 8.77 13.22 -9.84
N LYS A 47 7.51 13.46 -10.26
CA LYS A 47 6.63 14.46 -9.64
C LYS A 47 6.38 14.12 -8.19
N GLY A 48 6.03 12.86 -7.89
CA GLY A 48 5.80 12.39 -6.53
C GLY A 48 7.04 12.56 -5.65
N ASN A 49 8.19 12.08 -6.09
CA ASN A 49 9.45 12.13 -5.34
C ASN A 49 9.97 13.57 -5.12
N LYS A 50 9.61 14.51 -6.00
CA LYS A 50 9.89 15.94 -5.81
C LYS A 50 9.08 16.54 -4.66
N ASN A 51 7.85 16.09 -4.48
CA ASN A 51 6.92 16.65 -3.49
C ASN A 51 6.95 15.89 -2.16
N PHE A 52 7.22 14.57 -2.19
CA PHE A 52 7.10 13.71 -1.02
C PHE A 52 8.39 12.95 -0.73
N GLU A 53 8.62 12.71 0.54
CA GLU A 53 9.64 11.78 1.05
C GLU A 53 8.93 10.55 1.62
N VAL A 54 9.34 9.36 1.16
CA VAL A 54 8.81 8.09 1.65
C VAL A 54 9.86 7.41 2.52
N ARG A 55 9.49 7.06 3.75
CA ARG A 55 10.40 6.41 4.69
C ARG A 55 9.66 5.45 5.62
N ARG A 56 10.37 4.46 6.16
CA ARG A 56 9.83 3.60 7.22
C ARG A 56 9.58 4.40 8.49
N ILE A 57 8.50 4.09 9.16
CA ILE A 57 8.10 4.75 10.41
C ILE A 57 7.73 3.72 11.49
N ASP A 58 7.90 4.11 12.73
CA ASP A 58 7.28 3.42 13.86
C ASP A 58 5.82 3.89 13.98
N PRO A 59 4.82 3.04 13.67
CA PRO A 59 3.43 3.47 13.64
C PRO A 59 2.94 4.01 15.00
N LEU A 60 3.50 3.53 16.10
CA LEU A 60 3.11 3.97 17.45
C LEU A 60 3.46 5.45 17.71
N LYS A 61 4.53 5.96 17.06
CA LYS A 61 4.91 7.38 17.14
C LYS A 61 4.05 8.31 16.31
N TYR A 62 3.29 7.76 15.36
CA TYR A 62 2.50 8.52 14.37
C TYR A 62 1.00 8.24 14.45
N ILE A 63 0.49 7.64 15.52
CA ILE A 63 -0.91 7.18 15.64
C ILE A 63 -1.92 8.27 15.25
N ASN A 64 -1.76 9.49 15.76
CA ASN A 64 -2.68 10.59 15.47
C ASN A 64 -2.65 11.01 13.99
N GLN A 65 -1.45 11.08 13.39
CA GLN A 65 -1.29 11.42 11.98
C GLN A 65 -1.81 10.31 11.08
N LEU A 66 -1.53 9.04 11.40
CA LEU A 66 -2.04 7.87 10.68
C LEU A 66 -3.57 7.82 10.73
N PHE A 67 -4.17 8.04 11.91
CA PHE A 67 -5.62 8.13 12.05
C PHE A 67 -6.22 9.25 11.19
N ASN A 68 -5.58 10.42 11.16
CA ASN A 68 -6.04 11.52 10.33
C ASN A 68 -6.00 11.17 8.83
N VAL A 69 -4.89 10.57 8.36
CA VAL A 69 -4.79 10.10 6.97
C VAL A 69 -5.87 9.07 6.65
N GLU A 70 -6.08 8.08 7.54
CA GLU A 70 -7.12 7.05 7.36
C GLU A 70 -8.51 7.66 7.22
N ARG A 71 -8.86 8.59 8.10
CA ARG A 71 -10.15 9.29 8.06
C ARG A 71 -10.32 10.08 6.77
N MET A 72 -9.32 10.88 6.38
CA MET A 72 -9.36 11.71 5.18
C MET A 72 -9.41 10.88 3.90
N ALA A 73 -8.72 9.74 3.85
CA ALA A 73 -8.75 8.85 2.70
C ALA A 73 -10.16 8.35 2.33
N PHE A 74 -11.05 8.25 3.31
CA PHE A 74 -12.45 7.85 3.08
C PHE A 74 -13.41 9.01 2.83
N GLU A 75 -13.02 10.25 3.07
CA GLU A 75 -13.91 11.41 2.85
C GLU A 75 -14.36 11.56 1.40
N GLY A 76 -13.53 11.16 0.44
CA GLY A 76 -13.85 11.14 -0.98
C GLY A 76 -14.81 10.02 -1.43
N TRP A 77 -15.13 9.08 -0.55
CA TRP A 77 -16.03 7.97 -0.87
C TRP A 77 -17.50 8.38 -0.75
N PRO A 78 -18.40 7.81 -1.58
CA PRO A 78 -19.83 8.01 -1.42
C PRO A 78 -20.26 7.65 0.02
N GLU A 79 -21.09 8.49 0.63
CA GLU A 79 -21.46 8.38 2.06
C GLU A 79 -21.93 6.98 2.45
N LYS A 80 -22.76 6.34 1.60
CA LYS A 80 -23.27 4.97 1.84
C LYS A 80 -22.19 3.88 1.92
N TYR A 81 -20.99 4.14 1.42
CA TYR A 81 -19.87 3.20 1.42
C TYR A 81 -18.72 3.65 2.31
N ARG A 82 -18.87 4.83 2.94
CA ARG A 82 -17.83 5.41 3.79
C ARG A 82 -17.79 4.69 5.13
N PRO A 83 -16.67 4.02 5.48
CA PRO A 83 -16.55 3.39 6.77
C PRO A 83 -16.48 4.44 7.88
N VAL A 84 -17.06 4.12 9.03
CA VAL A 84 -16.90 4.92 10.24
C VAL A 84 -15.58 4.53 10.89
N VAL A 85 -14.59 5.39 10.81
CA VAL A 85 -13.26 5.16 11.42
C VAL A 85 -13.28 5.70 12.84
N LYS A 86 -13.29 4.79 13.83
CA LYS A 86 -13.24 5.14 15.25
C LYS A 86 -11.80 5.09 15.77
N LYS A 87 -11.36 6.16 16.41
CA LYS A 87 -9.97 6.31 16.85
C LYS A 87 -9.53 5.15 17.76
N ALA A 88 -10.32 4.79 18.73
CA ALA A 88 -9.97 3.71 19.67
C ALA A 88 -9.83 2.34 18.99
N GLU A 89 -10.65 2.05 17.96
CA GLU A 89 -10.55 0.81 17.18
C GLU A 89 -9.27 0.85 16.32
N PHE A 90 -8.97 1.98 15.68
CA PHE A 90 -7.77 2.17 14.89
C PHE A 90 -6.48 2.03 15.73
N GLU A 91 -6.42 2.65 16.91
CA GLU A 91 -5.31 2.51 17.85
C GLU A 91 -5.09 1.05 18.29
N LYS A 92 -6.17 0.34 18.57
CA LYS A 92 -6.14 -1.09 18.89
C LYS A 92 -5.64 -1.94 17.73
N ASP A 93 -5.96 -1.56 16.49
CA ASP A 93 -5.49 -2.30 15.31
C ASP A 93 -4.02 -2.02 15.03
N ILE A 94 -3.56 -0.77 15.14
CA ILE A 94 -2.13 -0.43 15.03
C ILE A 94 -1.29 -1.19 16.05
N SER A 95 -1.76 -1.37 17.27
CA SER A 95 -1.03 -2.12 18.31
C SER A 95 -0.76 -3.58 17.95
N LYS A 96 -1.49 -4.13 16.98
CA LYS A 96 -1.30 -5.49 16.46
C LYS A 96 -0.33 -5.58 15.27
N TRP A 97 0.15 -4.46 14.76
CA TRP A 97 1.05 -4.39 13.60
C TRP A 97 2.51 -4.72 13.98
N ASN A 98 2.72 -5.72 14.83
CA ASN A 98 4.01 -6.08 15.41
C ASN A 98 5.02 -6.70 14.42
N LYS A 99 4.54 -7.19 13.26
CA LYS A 99 5.37 -7.74 12.17
C LYS A 99 5.19 -6.93 10.87
N ALA A 100 4.63 -5.75 10.98
CA ALA A 100 4.37 -4.90 9.85
C ALA A 100 5.55 -3.98 9.57
N ILE A 101 5.79 -3.75 8.29
CA ILE A 101 6.61 -2.65 7.83
C ILE A 101 5.66 -1.52 7.45
N VAL A 102 5.78 -0.38 8.13
CA VAL A 102 4.94 0.77 7.85
C VAL A 102 5.78 1.87 7.20
N TYR A 103 5.31 2.37 6.07
CA TYR A 103 5.90 3.51 5.38
C TYR A 103 5.00 4.73 5.52
N GLY A 104 5.61 5.87 5.80
CA GLY A 104 4.96 7.18 5.75
C GLY A 104 5.44 7.97 4.55
N GLY A 105 4.51 8.64 3.88
CA GLY A 105 4.78 9.62 2.82
C GLY A 105 4.59 11.03 3.36
N PHE A 106 5.67 11.79 3.44
CA PHE A 106 5.71 13.11 4.03
C PHE A 106 5.86 14.19 2.96
N ASP A 107 5.08 15.25 3.06
CA ASP A 107 5.30 16.44 2.24
C ASP A 107 6.67 17.05 2.56
N ARG A 108 7.49 17.29 1.54
CA ARG A 108 8.88 17.76 1.73
C ARG A 108 8.98 19.17 2.28
N LYS A 109 7.93 20.00 2.16
CA LYS A 109 7.93 21.38 2.59
C LYS A 109 7.47 21.52 4.03
N SER A 110 6.35 20.85 4.37
CA SER A 110 5.72 20.94 5.68
C SER A 110 6.13 19.83 6.66
N ASN A 111 6.74 18.74 6.15
CA ASN A 111 7.00 17.50 6.88
C ASN A 111 5.72 16.87 7.46
N GLU A 112 4.58 17.17 6.86
CA GLU A 112 3.30 16.60 7.24
C GLU A 112 3.14 15.19 6.64
N LEU A 113 2.58 14.25 7.42
CA LEU A 113 2.23 12.92 6.94
C LEU A 113 1.00 13.01 6.03
N CYS A 114 1.22 12.71 4.74
CA CYS A 114 0.19 12.78 3.69
C CYS A 114 -0.30 11.43 3.22
N GLY A 115 0.40 10.35 3.55
CA GLY A 115 0.00 9.00 3.21
C GLY A 115 0.77 7.98 4.03
N TYR A 116 0.24 6.77 4.09
CA TYR A 116 0.94 5.64 4.68
C TYR A 116 0.63 4.34 3.93
N ALA A 117 1.55 3.40 4.04
CA ALA A 117 1.36 2.03 3.59
C ALA A 117 1.74 1.06 4.71
N TYR A 118 0.97 -0.02 4.79
CA TYR A 118 1.21 -1.13 5.70
C TYR A 118 1.46 -2.40 4.89
N LEU A 119 2.65 -2.99 5.09
CA LEU A 119 3.04 -4.26 4.48
C LEU A 119 3.27 -5.31 5.55
N GLN A 120 2.72 -6.50 5.33
CA GLN A 120 3.00 -7.66 6.17
C GLN A 120 4.23 -8.39 5.63
N GLU A 121 5.21 -8.66 6.50
CA GLU A 121 6.40 -9.41 6.11
C GLU A 121 6.21 -10.91 6.32
N TYR A 122 6.57 -11.67 5.28
CA TYR A 122 6.64 -13.13 5.26
C TYR A 122 8.05 -13.58 4.84
N PRO A 123 8.43 -14.86 5.03
CA PRO A 123 9.79 -15.33 4.73
C PRO A 123 10.27 -15.09 3.30
N LYS A 124 9.34 -15.08 2.31
CA LYS A 124 9.67 -14.96 0.89
C LYS A 124 9.01 -13.76 0.20
N HIS A 125 8.20 -12.97 0.91
CA HIS A 125 7.53 -11.83 0.30
C HIS A 125 7.08 -10.78 1.31
N LEU A 126 6.79 -9.60 0.79
CA LEU A 126 5.99 -8.57 1.45
C LEU A 126 4.60 -8.57 0.84
N GLU A 127 3.58 -8.62 1.67
CA GLU A 127 2.21 -8.43 1.25
C GLU A 127 1.79 -6.98 1.48
N PHE A 128 1.38 -6.32 0.40
CA PHE A 128 0.95 -4.93 0.40
C PHE A 128 -0.53 -4.86 0.80
N ASN A 129 -0.79 -4.64 2.08
CA ASN A 129 -2.15 -4.72 2.62
C ASN A 129 -2.93 -3.42 2.51
N VAL A 130 -2.27 -2.30 2.79
CA VAL A 130 -2.93 -0.98 2.85
C VAL A 130 -2.07 0.07 2.18
N LEU A 131 -2.70 0.90 1.38
CA LEU A 131 -2.21 2.21 0.97
C LEU A 131 -3.33 3.23 1.21
N ARG A 132 -3.06 4.23 2.02
CA ARG A 132 -3.97 5.35 2.31
C ARG A 132 -3.23 6.65 2.09
N VAL A 133 -3.88 7.55 1.40
CA VAL A 133 -3.34 8.89 1.13
C VAL A 133 -4.42 9.94 1.33
N LYS A 134 -4.02 11.14 1.68
CA LYS A 134 -4.92 12.29 1.70
C LYS A 134 -5.32 12.62 0.27
N PRO A 135 -6.62 12.79 -0.04
CA PRO A 135 -7.10 13.06 -1.40
C PRO A 135 -6.45 14.29 -2.06
N GLU A 136 -6.22 15.35 -1.29
CA GLU A 136 -5.55 16.56 -1.78
C GLU A 136 -4.11 16.34 -2.24
N SER A 137 -3.46 15.27 -1.75
CA SER A 137 -2.08 14.92 -2.11
C SER A 137 -1.97 14.10 -3.39
N GLU A 138 -3.07 13.48 -3.86
CA GLU A 138 -3.07 12.61 -5.04
C GLU A 138 -2.61 13.35 -6.31
N ARG A 139 -3.11 14.55 -6.52
CA ARG A 139 -2.72 15.40 -7.67
C ARG A 139 -1.23 15.74 -7.69
N ASN A 140 -0.56 15.67 -6.53
CA ASN A 140 0.86 15.93 -6.37
C ASN A 140 1.73 14.67 -6.49
N GLY A 141 1.12 13.49 -6.74
CA GLY A 141 1.79 12.24 -7.04
C GLY A 141 2.15 11.39 -5.84
N ILE A 142 1.45 11.55 -4.69
CA ILE A 142 1.72 10.79 -3.46
C ILE A 142 1.65 9.27 -3.69
N ASN A 143 0.67 8.78 -4.46
CA ASN A 143 0.54 7.34 -4.75
C ASN A 143 1.78 6.81 -5.48
N ALA A 144 2.26 7.54 -6.49
CA ALA A 144 3.46 7.17 -7.24
C ALA A 144 4.71 7.21 -6.36
N ALA A 145 4.85 8.23 -5.49
CA ALA A 145 5.95 8.32 -4.53
C ALA A 145 5.92 7.15 -3.54
N MET A 146 4.77 6.83 -2.96
CA MET A 146 4.63 5.73 -2.00
C MET A 146 5.05 4.40 -2.60
N VAL A 147 4.49 4.05 -3.76
CA VAL A 147 4.82 2.77 -4.42
C VAL A 147 6.29 2.73 -4.82
N SER A 148 6.80 3.75 -5.52
CA SER A 148 8.20 3.77 -5.95
C SER A 148 9.19 3.80 -4.79
N GLY A 149 8.90 4.53 -3.72
CA GLY A 149 9.74 4.58 -2.53
C GLY A 149 9.82 3.23 -1.81
N ILE A 150 8.71 2.51 -1.70
CA ILE A 150 8.67 1.17 -1.13
C ILE A 150 9.46 0.17 -2.00
N LEU A 151 9.28 0.23 -3.32
CA LEU A 151 10.01 -0.63 -4.26
C LEU A 151 11.51 -0.35 -4.22
N GLU A 152 11.92 0.91 -4.17
CA GLU A 152 13.32 1.34 -4.09
C GLU A 152 13.98 0.86 -2.78
N ASP A 153 13.29 1.00 -1.66
CA ASP A 153 13.79 0.55 -0.34
C ASP A 153 13.97 -0.98 -0.27
N ASN A 154 13.23 -1.73 -1.07
CA ASN A 154 13.29 -3.19 -1.11
C ASN A 154 13.98 -3.75 -2.37
N LYS A 155 14.53 -2.94 -3.25
CA LYS A 155 15.06 -3.38 -4.56
C LYS A 155 16.14 -4.45 -4.45
N ASN A 156 16.98 -4.41 -3.41
CA ASN A 156 18.06 -5.39 -3.20
C ASN A 156 17.55 -6.75 -2.69
N ARG A 157 16.30 -6.79 -2.23
CA ARG A 157 15.64 -8.03 -1.74
C ARG A 157 14.82 -8.69 -2.86
N ILE A 158 14.24 -7.87 -3.73
CA ILE A 158 13.37 -8.34 -4.81
C ILE A 158 14.22 -9.06 -5.86
N GLY A 159 13.76 -10.25 -6.28
CA GLY A 159 14.41 -11.07 -7.29
C GLY A 159 14.77 -12.45 -6.77
N SER A 160 15.80 -12.62 -6.05
CA SER A 160 16.35 -13.91 -5.59
C SER A 160 15.45 -14.66 -4.59
N ASN A 161 14.29 -15.14 -5.02
CA ASN A 161 13.27 -15.81 -4.19
C ASN A 161 12.52 -14.88 -3.21
N PHE A 162 12.51 -13.57 -3.48
CA PHE A 162 11.73 -12.59 -2.71
C PHE A 162 10.96 -11.66 -3.63
N TYR A 163 9.70 -11.37 -3.29
CA TYR A 163 8.83 -10.53 -4.10
C TYR A 163 7.92 -9.65 -3.24
N ILE A 164 7.29 -8.66 -3.86
CA ILE A 164 6.21 -7.88 -3.26
C ILE A 164 4.90 -8.27 -3.93
N ASN A 165 3.89 -8.61 -3.12
CA ASN A 165 2.58 -9.04 -3.55
C ASN A 165 1.52 -7.98 -3.19
N ASP A 166 0.76 -7.49 -4.17
CA ASP A 166 -0.40 -6.60 -3.97
C ASP A 166 -1.73 -7.39 -3.88
N GLY A 167 -1.64 -8.69 -3.75
CA GLY A 167 -2.80 -9.59 -3.60
C GLY A 167 -3.48 -9.94 -4.93
N ALA A 168 -4.58 -10.65 -4.80
CA ALA A 168 -5.36 -11.11 -5.94
C ALA A 168 -6.29 -10.02 -6.46
N ARG A 169 -6.36 -9.90 -7.78
CA ARG A 169 -7.27 -8.99 -8.50
C ARG A 169 -8.12 -9.79 -9.49
N SER A 170 -9.40 -9.44 -9.59
CA SER A 170 -10.24 -9.94 -10.67
C SER A 170 -9.71 -9.45 -12.02
N ILE A 171 -9.72 -10.31 -13.04
CA ILE A 171 -9.36 -9.93 -14.41
C ILE A 171 -10.24 -8.80 -14.98
N ARG A 172 -11.44 -8.63 -14.40
CA ARG A 172 -12.38 -7.55 -14.76
C ARG A 172 -12.16 -6.25 -14.00
N HIS A 173 -11.21 -6.22 -13.08
CA HIS A 173 -10.95 -5.06 -12.22
C HIS A 173 -9.50 -4.60 -12.38
N GLU A 174 -9.29 -3.67 -13.30
CA GLU A 174 -8.00 -3.02 -13.46
C GLU A 174 -7.83 -1.91 -12.41
N THR A 175 -6.67 -1.89 -11.78
CA THR A 175 -6.28 -0.80 -10.89
C THR A 175 -5.02 -0.13 -11.41
N ALA A 176 -4.86 1.16 -11.14
CA ALA A 176 -3.65 1.91 -11.51
C ALA A 176 -2.37 1.32 -10.89
N PHE A 177 -2.51 0.56 -9.80
CA PHE A 177 -1.43 -0.11 -9.10
C PHE A 177 -0.67 -1.13 -9.97
N GLN A 178 -1.35 -1.79 -10.91
CA GLN A 178 -0.76 -2.80 -11.80
C GLN A 178 0.20 -2.24 -12.85
N SER A 179 0.31 -0.94 -12.95
CA SER A 179 1.17 -0.27 -13.94
C SER A 179 2.50 0.24 -13.35
N TYR A 180 2.80 -0.13 -12.09
CA TYR A 180 4.09 0.11 -11.44
C TYR A 180 5.00 -1.15 -11.52
#